data_173a2ed29174db79c34a4a023d34d63d
#
_entry.id   173a2ed29174db79c34a4a023d34d63d
#
_cell.length_a   1.000
_cell.length_b   1.000
_cell.length_c   1.000
_cell.angle_alpha   90.00
_cell.angle_beta   90.00
_cell.angle_gamma   90.00
#
_symmetry.space_group_name_H-M   'P 1'
#
loop_
_entity.id
_entity.type
_entity.pdbx_description
1 polymer ?
#
loop_
_entity_poly.entity_id
_entity_poly.type
_entity_poly.pdbx_seq_one_letter_code
_entity_poly.pdbx_strand_id
1 'polypeptide(L)' 'MTKDEMLKECFADNYAIIQHQIKEAMKNGERHIYVGIEGFDGFKPERLCTYETRDKLIEDGFEITDAGYDEWKISW' A
#
# COMPACT_ATOMS: atom_id res chain seq x y z
N MET A 1 17.31 18.85 5.49
CA MET A 1 16.79 17.48 5.61
C MET A 1 17.78 16.48 5.03
N THR A 2 18.10 15.44 5.74
CA THR A 2 19.03 14.41 5.25
C THR A 2 18.32 13.44 4.32
N LYS A 3 19.09 12.69 3.54
CA LYS A 3 18.56 11.67 2.64
C LYS A 3 17.76 10.62 3.41
N ASP A 4 18.25 10.20 4.56
CA ASP A 4 17.57 9.19 5.38
C ASP A 4 16.25 9.69 5.94
N GLU A 5 16.19 10.97 6.34
CA GLU A 5 14.95 11.58 6.81
C GLU A 5 13.92 11.65 5.69
N MET A 6 14.36 12.00 4.47
CA MET A 6 13.47 12.02 3.31
C MET A 6 12.90 10.64 3.00
N LEU A 7 13.74 9.59 3.08
CA LEU A 7 13.30 8.22 2.85
C LEU A 7 12.29 7.76 3.90
N LYS A 8 12.50 8.11 5.16
CA LYS A 8 11.57 7.79 6.23
C LYS A 8 10.21 8.45 6.03
N GLU A 9 10.21 9.71 5.63
CA GLU A 9 8.97 10.43 5.33
C GLU A 9 8.21 9.79 4.17
N CYS A 10 8.93 9.39 3.12
CA CYS A 10 8.31 8.73 1.96
C CYS A 10 7.65 7.41 2.37
N PHE A 11 8.29 6.59 3.19
CA PHE A 11 7.71 5.34 3.66
C PHE A 11 6.49 5.56 4.54
N ALA A 12 6.57 6.53 5.45
CA ALA A 12 5.45 6.87 6.32
C ALA A 12 4.26 7.38 5.49
N ASP A 13 4.54 8.21 4.50
CA ASP A 13 3.50 8.74 3.60
C ASP A 13 2.84 7.62 2.79
N ASN A 14 3.61 6.65 2.31
CA ASN A 14 3.04 5.52 1.57
C ASN A 14 2.09 4.71 2.43
N TYR A 15 2.48 4.39 3.65
CA TYR A 15 1.62 3.66 4.58
C TYR A 15 0.32 4.43 4.85
N ALA A 16 0.43 5.74 5.07
CA ALA A 16 -0.74 6.58 5.31
C ALA A 16 -1.66 6.65 4.08
N ILE A 17 -1.09 6.75 2.89
CA ILE A 17 -1.85 6.78 1.63
C ILE A 17 -2.63 5.48 1.44
N ILE A 18 -1.98 4.34 1.63
CA ILE A 18 -2.63 3.04 1.49
C ILE A 18 -3.71 2.85 2.55
N GLN A 19 -3.46 3.23 3.79
CA GLN A 19 -4.48 3.17 4.85
C GLN A 19 -5.70 4.01 4.50
N HIS A 20 -5.49 5.20 3.94
CA HIS A 20 -6.58 6.06 3.51
C HIS A 20 -7.44 5.38 2.43
N GLN A 21 -6.82 4.75 1.46
CA GLN A 21 -7.53 4.02 0.40
C GLN A 21 -8.33 2.85 0.99
N ILE A 22 -7.78 2.13 1.95
CA ILE A 22 -8.48 1.06 2.64
C ILE A 22 -9.72 1.60 3.35
N LYS A 23 -9.58 2.71 4.08
CA LYS A 23 -10.70 3.32 4.80
C LYS A 23 -11.80 3.78 3.85
N GLU A 24 -11.45 4.36 2.71
CA GLU A 24 -12.42 4.77 1.71
C GLU A 24 -13.17 3.56 1.12
N ALA A 25 -12.46 2.48 0.84
CA ALA A 25 -13.06 1.26 0.35
C ALA A 25 -14.03 0.66 1.38
N MET A 26 -13.65 0.67 2.64
CA MET A 26 -14.51 0.20 3.73
C MET A 26 -15.80 1.01 3.84
N LYS A 27 -15.71 2.33 3.69
CA LYS A 27 -16.88 3.21 3.68
C LYS A 27 -17.84 2.88 2.54
N ASN A 28 -17.31 2.43 1.41
CA ASN A 28 -18.09 2.05 0.25
C ASN A 28 -18.60 0.61 0.32
N GLY A 29 -18.33 -0.11 1.41
CA GLY A 29 -18.76 -1.49 1.58
C GLY A 29 -17.88 -2.51 0.88
N GLU A 30 -16.72 -2.11 0.39
CA GLU A 30 -15.77 -3.01 -0.26
C GLU A 30 -14.95 -3.77 0.78
N ARG A 31 -14.46 -4.94 0.39
CA ARG A 31 -13.66 -5.79 1.27
C ARG A 31 -12.23 -5.98 0.82
N HIS A 32 -11.83 -5.31 -0.25
CA HIS A 32 -10.48 -5.40 -0.78
C HIS A 32 -10.15 -4.19 -1.64
N ILE A 33 -8.86 -3.97 -1.84
CA ILE A 33 -8.35 -3.02 -2.82
C ILE A 33 -7.18 -3.66 -3.56
N TYR A 34 -6.87 -3.13 -4.74
CA TYR A 34 -5.70 -3.54 -5.51
C TYR A 34 -4.67 -2.43 -5.50
N VAL A 35 -3.42 -2.79 -5.30
CA VAL A 35 -2.28 -1.85 -5.28
C VAL A 35 -1.16 -2.39 -6.15
N GLY A 36 -0.37 -1.49 -6.73
CA GLY A 36 0.81 -1.87 -7.50
C GLY A 36 1.96 -2.26 -6.58
N ILE A 37 2.84 -3.13 -7.06
CA ILE A 37 4.03 -3.57 -6.34
C ILE A 37 5.16 -2.57 -6.59
N GLU A 38 5.86 -2.18 -5.53
CA GLU A 38 7.03 -1.31 -5.62
C GLU A 38 8.05 -1.89 -6.62
N GLY A 39 8.55 -1.02 -7.50
CA GLY A 39 9.54 -1.40 -8.50
C GLY A 39 8.97 -1.67 -9.89
N PHE A 40 7.65 -1.73 -10.03
CA PHE A 40 7.00 -1.87 -11.34
C PHE A 40 6.50 -0.53 -11.84
N ASP A 41 6.69 -0.28 -13.14
CA ASP A 41 6.25 0.95 -13.80
C ASP A 41 4.76 0.91 -14.13
N GLY A 42 4.18 2.10 -14.35
CA GLY A 42 2.81 2.21 -14.83
C GLY A 42 1.77 2.51 -13.77
N PHE A 43 2.14 2.55 -12.51
CA PHE A 43 1.24 2.90 -11.42
C PHE A 43 1.48 4.33 -10.93
N LYS A 44 0.42 5.00 -10.52
CA LYS A 44 0.53 6.29 -9.87
C LYS A 44 1.12 6.09 -8.47
N PRO A 45 1.86 7.10 -7.93
CA PRO A 45 2.43 6.97 -6.58
C PRO A 45 1.45 6.57 -5.50
N GLU A 46 0.21 7.05 -5.56
CA GLU A 46 -0.82 6.72 -4.58
C GLU A 46 -1.37 5.30 -4.73
N ARG A 47 -1.03 4.62 -5.82
CA ARG A 47 -1.43 3.23 -6.07
C ARG A 47 -0.32 2.22 -5.83
N LEU A 48 0.88 2.70 -5.51
CA LEU A 48 2.02 1.82 -5.23
C LEU A 48 2.08 1.50 -3.75
N CYS A 49 2.28 0.23 -3.44
CA CYS A 49 2.48 -0.25 -2.08
C CYS A 49 3.93 -0.71 -1.94
N THR A 50 4.66 -0.14 -1.00
CA THR A 50 6.03 -0.56 -0.73
C THR A 50 6.04 -1.88 0.03
N TYR A 51 7.17 -2.60 -0.02
CA TYR A 51 7.32 -3.84 0.75
C TYR A 51 7.22 -3.58 2.25
N GLU A 52 7.71 -2.46 2.72
CA GLU A 52 7.60 -2.09 4.13
C GLU A 52 6.15 -1.85 4.54
N THR A 53 5.37 -1.15 3.69
CA THR A 53 3.94 -0.94 3.92
C THR A 53 3.20 -2.26 3.94
N ARG A 54 3.53 -3.17 3.02
CA ARG A 54 2.94 -4.51 2.99
C ARG A 54 3.15 -5.24 4.32
N ASP A 55 4.38 -5.23 4.81
CA ASP A 55 4.70 -5.91 6.06
C ASP A 55 3.93 -5.32 7.25
N LYS A 56 3.80 -3.99 7.29
CA LYS A 56 3.02 -3.32 8.33
C LYS A 56 1.53 -3.67 8.26
N LEU A 57 0.98 -3.76 7.06
CA LEU A 57 -0.43 -4.13 6.88
C LEU A 57 -0.68 -5.57 7.31
N ILE A 58 0.25 -6.47 7.03
CA ILE A 58 0.15 -7.87 7.48
C ILE A 58 0.16 -7.92 9.02
N GLU A 59 1.02 -7.14 9.66
CA GLU A 59 1.05 -7.02 11.12
C GLU A 59 -0.27 -6.48 11.67
N ASP A 60 -0.91 -5.58 10.93
CA ASP A 60 -2.19 -5.00 11.33
C ASP A 60 -3.37 -5.97 11.14
N GLY A 61 -3.14 -7.12 10.54
CA GLY A 61 -4.19 -8.13 10.35
C GLY A 61 -4.80 -8.20 8.97
N PHE A 62 -4.31 -7.42 8.02
CA PHE A 62 -4.78 -7.48 6.63
C PHE A 62 -4.18 -8.68 5.91
N GLU A 63 -4.94 -9.21 4.96
CA GLU A 63 -4.48 -10.29 4.11
C GLU A 63 -4.02 -9.72 2.77
N ILE A 64 -2.79 -10.03 2.36
CA ILE A 64 -2.23 -9.55 1.09
C ILE A 64 -1.87 -10.76 0.24
N THR A 65 -2.44 -10.82 -0.95
CA THR A 65 -2.22 -11.90 -1.90
C THR A 65 -1.82 -11.33 -3.26
N ASP A 66 -1.17 -12.14 -4.08
CA ASP A 66 -0.84 -11.75 -5.45
C ASP A 66 -2.11 -11.67 -6.29
N ALA A 67 -2.32 -10.54 -6.95
CA ALA A 67 -3.50 -10.31 -7.78
C ALA A 67 -3.16 -10.23 -9.26
N GLY A 68 -1.90 -10.47 -9.61
CA GLY A 68 -1.40 -10.40 -10.96
C GLY A 68 0.11 -10.30 -10.95
N TYR A 69 0.68 -9.97 -12.08
CA TYR A 69 2.13 -9.95 -12.25
C TYR A 69 2.81 -8.83 -11.45
N ASP A 70 2.09 -7.72 -11.27
CA ASP A 70 2.62 -6.50 -10.69
C ASP A 70 1.67 -5.86 -9.68
N GLU A 71 0.68 -6.61 -9.19
CA GLU A 71 -0.33 -6.11 -8.26
C GLU A 71 -0.49 -7.02 -7.06
N TRP A 72 -0.83 -6.41 -5.94
CA TRP A 72 -1.28 -7.11 -4.73
C TRP A 72 -2.74 -6.79 -4.46
N LYS A 73 -3.45 -7.78 -3.94
CA LYS A 73 -4.80 -7.61 -3.42
C LYS A 73 -4.72 -7.55 -1.90
N ILE A 74 -5.17 -6.44 -1.33
CA ILE A 74 -5.25 -6.27 0.12
C ILE A 74 -6.71 -6.47 0.51
N SER A 75 -6.97 -7.43 1.38
CA SER A 75 -8.34 -7.76 1.79
C SER A 75 -8.47 -7.79 3.31
N TRP A 76 -9.72 -7.66 3.77
CA TRP A 76 -10.04 -7.63 5.19
C TRP A 76 -11.40 -8.28 5.49
#